data_1efe67e619cffc5050e296e71366cef6
#
_entry.id   1efe67e619cffc5050e296e71366cef6
#
_cell.length_a   1.000
_cell.length_b   1.000
_cell.length_c   1.000
_cell.angle_alpha   90.00
_cell.angle_beta   90.00
_cell.angle_gamma   90.00
#
_symmetry.space_group_name_H-M   'P 1'
#
loop_
_entity.id
_entity.type
_entity.pdbx_description
1 polymer ?
#
loop_
_entity_poly.entity_id
_entity_poly.type
_entity_poly.pdbx_seq_one_letter_code
_entity_poly.pdbx_strand_id
1 'polypeptide(L)'
;MTKAEIVNVIAQRFRSEAEKEIAKTTGIDKGTVLSVVEQFMTVVKDSLANGENVYLRGFGSFIVKQRAEKTARNISKNTTIVIPAHNIPAFKPANTFKEEVSK
;
A
#
# COMPACT_ATOMS: atom_id res chain seq x y z
N MET A 1 -4.04 -11.37 -4.82
CA MET A 1 -3.05 -11.84 -3.83
C MET A 1 -3.37 -11.26 -2.47
N THR A 2 -3.49 -12.09 -1.47
CA THR A 2 -3.83 -11.65 -0.12
C THR A 2 -2.57 -11.31 0.68
N LYS A 3 -2.78 -10.65 1.83
CA LYS A 3 -1.68 -10.36 2.74
C LYS A 3 -0.93 -11.65 3.12
N ALA A 4 -1.64 -12.72 3.41
CA ALA A 4 -1.03 -14.01 3.79
C ALA A 4 -0.18 -14.58 2.65
N GLU A 5 -0.63 -14.47 1.42
CA GLU A 5 0.13 -14.93 0.25
C GLU A 5 1.39 -14.10 0.04
N ILE A 6 1.30 -12.78 0.21
CA ILE A 6 2.47 -11.90 0.11
C ILE A 6 3.50 -12.26 1.16
N VAL A 7 3.08 -12.48 2.41
CA VAL A 7 3.97 -12.88 3.50
C VAL A 7 4.67 -14.20 3.17
N ASN A 8 3.95 -15.18 2.65
CA ASN A 8 4.53 -16.47 2.26
C ASN A 8 5.59 -16.31 1.17
N VAL A 9 5.29 -15.52 0.14
CA VAL A 9 6.23 -15.29 -0.97
C VAL A 9 7.50 -14.60 -0.48
N ILE A 10 7.36 -13.57 0.34
CA ILE A 10 8.51 -12.85 0.90
C ILE A 10 9.36 -13.78 1.74
N ALA A 11 8.75 -14.57 2.63
CA ALA A 11 9.48 -15.51 3.48
C ALA A 11 10.26 -16.54 2.65
N GLN A 12 9.66 -17.05 1.57
CA GLN A 12 10.33 -17.99 0.68
C GLN A 12 11.52 -17.37 -0.03
N ARG A 13 11.38 -16.13 -0.49
CA ARG A 13 12.48 -15.42 -1.16
C ARG A 13 13.67 -15.20 -0.24
N PHE A 14 13.42 -14.86 1.01
CA PHE A 14 14.48 -14.71 2.00
C PHE A 14 15.20 -16.03 2.25
N ARG A 15 14.48 -17.13 2.32
CA ARG A 15 15.08 -18.46 2.49
C ARG A 15 15.96 -18.82 1.30
N SER A 16 15.51 -18.58 0.10
CA SER A 16 16.27 -18.87 -1.12
C SER A 16 17.56 -18.10 -1.18
N GLU A 17 17.55 -16.83 -0.80
CA GLU A 17 18.76 -16.02 -0.75
C GLU A 17 19.71 -16.49 0.33
N ALA A 18 19.19 -16.87 1.49
CA ALA A 18 20.00 -17.40 2.58
C ALA A 18 20.71 -18.68 2.16
N GLU A 19 20.07 -19.56 1.42
CA GLU A 19 20.68 -20.77 0.89
C GLU A 19 21.81 -20.47 -0.10
N LYS A 20 21.64 -19.43 -0.91
CA LYS A 20 22.67 -19.02 -1.88
C LYS A 20 23.91 -18.46 -1.21
N GLU A 21 23.76 -17.83 -0.06
CA GLU A 21 24.88 -17.19 0.63
C GLU A 21 25.63 -18.10 1.60
N ILE A 22 25.30 -19.36 1.62
CA ILE A 22 25.99 -20.37 2.44
C ILE A 22 26.11 -19.95 3.91
N ALA A 23 25.22 -20.47 4.73
CA ALA A 23 25.37 -20.43 6.18
C ALA A 23 25.26 -19.06 6.88
N LYS A 24 24.97 -18.03 6.22
CA LYS A 24 24.61 -16.78 6.89
C LYS A 24 23.13 -16.71 7.20
N THR A 25 22.56 -17.83 7.36
CA THR A 25 21.14 -17.90 7.52
C THR A 25 20.69 -17.44 8.86
N THR A 26 20.19 -16.29 8.86
CA THR A 26 19.15 -16.00 9.78
C THR A 26 17.86 -16.32 9.05
N GLY A 27 17.31 -17.47 9.29
CA GLY A 27 15.99 -17.76 8.77
C GLY A 27 15.01 -16.74 9.33
N ILE A 28 14.51 -15.87 8.46
CA ILE A 28 13.41 -14.98 8.85
C ILE A 28 12.15 -15.82 8.84
N ASP A 29 11.51 -15.97 9.99
CA ASP A 29 10.30 -16.74 10.08
C ASP A 29 9.09 -15.96 9.52
N LYS A 30 8.00 -16.66 9.26
CA LYS A 30 6.77 -16.05 8.73
C LYS A 30 6.20 -15.00 9.68
N GLY A 31 6.30 -15.21 10.98
CA GLY A 31 5.80 -14.28 11.97
C GLY A 31 6.51 -12.93 11.90
N THR A 32 7.82 -12.95 11.73
CA THR A 32 8.61 -11.74 11.55
C THR A 32 8.22 -11.01 10.26
N VAL A 33 8.09 -11.74 9.16
CA VAL A 33 7.68 -11.17 7.88
C VAL A 33 6.28 -10.56 7.99
N LEU A 34 5.36 -11.26 8.62
CA LEU A 34 4.01 -10.73 8.84
C LEU A 34 4.04 -9.43 9.63
N SER A 35 4.83 -9.38 10.71
CA SER A 35 4.97 -8.16 11.50
C SER A 35 5.52 -7.02 10.68
N VAL A 36 6.55 -7.25 9.86
CA VAL A 36 7.13 -6.22 9.01
C VAL A 36 6.09 -5.70 8.01
N VAL A 37 5.35 -6.57 7.36
CA VAL A 37 4.33 -6.18 6.39
C VAL A 37 3.22 -5.37 7.08
N GLU A 38 2.77 -5.81 8.24
CA GLU A 38 1.72 -5.09 8.98
C GLU A 38 2.20 -3.73 9.46
N GLN A 39 3.44 -3.65 9.96
CA GLN A 39 4.02 -2.38 10.38
C GLN A 39 4.18 -1.43 9.19
N PHE A 40 4.59 -1.93 8.04
CA PHE A 40 4.68 -1.12 6.82
C PHE A 40 3.32 -0.50 6.48
N MET A 41 2.27 -1.31 6.48
CA MET A 41 0.93 -0.80 6.18
C MET A 41 0.46 0.22 7.21
N THR A 42 0.76 -0.03 8.49
CA THR A 42 0.40 0.90 9.57
C THR A 42 1.12 2.23 9.42
N VAL A 43 2.42 2.21 9.12
CA VAL A 43 3.21 3.43 8.91
C VAL A 43 2.67 4.23 7.73
N VAL A 44 2.33 3.56 6.63
CA VAL A 44 1.75 4.24 5.46
C VAL A 44 0.41 4.87 5.82
N LYS A 45 -0.47 4.15 6.52
CA LYS A 45 -1.76 4.68 6.93
C LYS A 45 -1.61 5.88 7.85
N ASP A 46 -0.73 5.80 8.83
CA ASP A 46 -0.52 6.87 9.79
C ASP A 46 0.06 8.12 9.12
N SER A 47 1.02 7.93 8.19
CA SER A 47 1.60 9.04 7.43
C SER A 47 0.54 9.78 6.64
N LEU A 48 -0.28 9.05 5.90
CA LEU A 48 -1.35 9.67 5.10
C LEU A 48 -2.41 10.32 5.98
N ALA A 49 -2.74 9.71 7.12
CA ALA A 49 -3.68 10.31 8.07
C ALA A 49 -3.18 11.64 8.62
N ASN A 50 -1.86 11.81 8.72
CA ASN A 50 -1.23 13.05 9.15
C ASN A 50 -0.96 14.02 7.99
N GLY A 51 -1.39 13.70 6.78
CA GLY A 51 -1.20 14.54 5.62
C GLY A 51 0.17 14.43 4.96
N GLU A 52 0.94 13.40 5.31
CA GLU A 52 2.27 13.20 4.74
C GLU A 52 2.22 12.14 3.64
N ASN A 53 2.77 12.46 2.48
CA ASN A 53 2.89 11.51 1.39
C ASN A 53 4.05 10.55 1.63
N VAL A 54 3.92 9.33 1.10
CA VAL A 54 4.97 8.31 1.19
C VAL A 54 5.48 8.02 -0.21
N TYR A 55 6.77 8.22 -0.44
CA TYR A 55 7.41 8.04 -1.74
C TYR A 55 8.28 6.79 -1.69
N LEU A 56 7.98 5.82 -2.55
CA LEU A 56 8.74 4.58 -2.66
C LEU A 56 9.35 4.49 -4.05
N ARG A 57 10.64 4.76 -4.12
CA ARG A 57 11.37 4.82 -5.38
C ARG A 57 11.26 3.51 -6.17
N GLY A 58 10.88 3.62 -7.44
CA GLY A 58 10.73 2.47 -8.31
C GLY A 58 9.40 1.74 -8.18
N PHE A 59 8.62 2.05 -7.16
CA PHE A 59 7.30 1.45 -6.94
C PHE A 59 6.18 2.45 -7.19
N GLY A 60 6.18 3.53 -6.45
CA GLY A 60 5.16 4.57 -6.57
C GLY A 60 5.07 5.42 -5.32
N SER A 61 4.02 6.20 -5.27
CA SER A 61 3.79 7.10 -4.15
C SER A 61 2.39 6.90 -3.60
N PHE A 62 2.29 6.83 -2.28
CA PHE A 62 1.01 6.94 -1.60
C PHE A 62 0.82 8.40 -1.25
N ILE A 63 -0.23 9.00 -1.76
CA ILE A 63 -0.46 10.44 -1.62
C ILE A 63 -1.80 10.72 -0.97
N VAL A 64 -1.88 11.88 -0.33
CA VAL A 64 -3.13 12.42 0.16
C VAL A 64 -3.71 13.27 -0.96
N LYS A 65 -4.90 12.93 -1.41
CA LYS A 65 -5.58 13.66 -2.45
C LYS A 65 -6.80 14.33 -1.85
N GLN A 66 -6.96 15.62 -2.09
CA GLN A 66 -8.11 16.34 -1.61
C GLN A 66 -9.26 16.23 -2.60
N ARG A 67 -10.38 15.75 -2.12
CA ARG A 67 -11.63 15.74 -2.89
C ARG A 67 -12.42 17.00 -2.56
N ALA A 68 -12.83 17.72 -3.60
CA ALA A 68 -13.66 18.89 -3.45
C ALA A 68 -15.05 18.51 -2.96
N GLU A 69 -15.72 19.46 -2.36
CA GLU A 69 -17.12 19.32 -1.99
C GLU A 69 -17.94 18.88 -3.20
N LYS A 70 -18.81 17.93 -3.00
CA LYS A 70 -19.62 17.37 -4.07
C LYS A 70 -21.07 17.29 -3.64
N THR A 71 -21.96 17.62 -4.56
CA THR A 71 -23.38 17.50 -4.35
C THR A 71 -23.88 16.25 -5.05
N ALA A 72 -24.53 15.36 -4.30
CA ALA A 72 -25.14 14.17 -4.85
C ALA A 72 -26.64 14.20 -4.60
N ARG A 73 -27.42 13.73 -5.58
CA ARG A 73 -28.86 13.68 -5.46
C ARG A 73 -29.30 12.28 -5.05
N ASN A 74 -30.08 12.22 -3.97
CA ASN A 74 -30.67 10.96 -3.55
C ASN A 74 -32.01 10.78 -4.30
N ILE A 75 -32.00 9.87 -5.27
CA ILE A 75 -33.16 9.67 -6.15
C ILE A 75 -34.38 9.13 -5.38
N SER A 76 -34.14 8.25 -4.41
CA SER A 76 -35.26 7.63 -3.68
C SER A 76 -35.97 8.57 -2.71
N LYS A 77 -35.27 9.57 -2.17
CA LYS A 77 -35.85 10.56 -1.27
C LYS A 77 -36.03 11.93 -1.91
N ASN A 78 -35.60 12.07 -3.14
CA ASN A 78 -35.65 13.33 -3.88
C ASN A 78 -34.99 14.49 -3.11
N THR A 79 -33.94 14.21 -2.39
CA THR A 79 -33.17 15.18 -1.61
C THR A 79 -31.75 15.30 -2.13
N THR A 80 -31.14 16.46 -1.87
CA THR A 80 -29.78 16.74 -2.24
C THR A 80 -28.89 16.45 -1.03
N ILE A 81 -27.83 15.64 -1.23
CA ILE A 81 -26.85 15.35 -0.20
C ILE A 81 -25.56 16.09 -0.54
N VAL A 82 -25.03 16.83 0.41
CA VAL A 82 -23.77 17.52 0.27
C VAL A 82 -22.67 16.64 0.91
N ILE A 83 -21.69 16.25 0.09
CA ILE A 83 -20.51 15.53 0.57
C ILE A 83 -19.42 16.58 0.76
N PRO A 84 -18.99 16.85 2.01
CA PRO A 84 -17.98 17.89 2.26
C PRO A 84 -16.63 17.54 1.65
N ALA A 85 -15.81 18.54 1.43
CA ALA A 85 -14.43 18.34 1.00
C ALA A 85 -13.70 17.49 2.04
N HIS A 86 -12.93 16.52 1.56
CA HIS A 86 -12.20 15.61 2.46
C HIS A 86 -10.96 15.08 1.76
N ASN A 87 -10.04 14.55 2.55
CA ASN A 87 -8.82 13.93 2.04
C ASN A 87 -9.05 12.44 1.86
N ILE A 88 -8.51 11.89 0.80
CA ILE A 88 -8.55 10.46 0.53
C ILE A 88 -7.13 9.96 0.24
N PRO A 89 -6.84 8.69 0.55
CA PRO A 89 -5.59 8.09 0.11
C PRO A 89 -5.65 7.74 -1.37
N ALA A 90 -4.53 7.87 -2.06
CA ALA A 90 -4.41 7.47 -3.46
C ALA A 90 -3.02 6.90 -3.68
N PHE A 91 -2.90 6.02 -4.67
CA PHE A 91 -1.63 5.45 -5.08
C PHE A 91 -1.30 5.90 -6.49
N LYS A 92 -0.11 6.47 -6.66
CA LYS A 92 0.40 6.89 -7.96
C LYS A 92 1.61 6.02 -8.31
N PRO A 93 1.46 5.08 -9.27
CA PRO A 93 2.57 4.18 -9.59
C PRO A 93 3.72 4.92 -10.27
N ALA A 94 4.94 4.42 -10.06
CA ALA A 94 6.12 4.93 -10.75
C ALA A 94 6.05 4.58 -12.25
N ASN A 95 6.71 5.37 -13.08
CA ASN A 95 6.72 5.14 -14.54
C ASN A 95 7.26 3.75 -14.89
N THR A 96 8.33 3.32 -14.23
CA THR A 96 8.89 1.98 -14.44
C THR A 96 7.90 0.87 -14.09
N PHE A 97 7.13 1.07 -13.03
CA PHE A 97 6.09 0.13 -12.64
C PHE A 97 4.98 0.07 -13.69
N LYS A 98 4.54 1.23 -14.18
CA LYS A 98 3.52 1.28 -15.23
C LYS A 98 3.98 0.54 -16.48
N GLU A 99 5.22 0.71 -16.87
CA GLU A 99 5.80 0.05 -18.05
C GLU A 99 5.81 -1.47 -17.87
N GLU A 100 6.16 -1.96 -16.71
CA GLU A 100 6.17 -3.40 -16.43
C GLU A 100 4.78 -4.02 -16.54
N VAL A 101 3.77 -3.32 -16.06
CA VAL A 101 2.39 -3.81 -16.11
C VAL A 101 1.81 -3.75 -17.51
N SER A 102 2.27 -2.78 -18.32
CA SER A 102 1.74 -2.54 -19.67
C SER A 102 2.24 -3.53 -20.73
N LYS A 103 3.15 -4.41 -20.38
CA LYS A 103 3.70 -5.39 -21.32
C LYS A 103 2.70 -6.44 -21.73
#